data_2a27e2046ede502468483c77e1965211
#
_entry.id   2a27e2046ede502468483c77e1965211
#
_cell.length_a   1.000
_cell.length_b   1.000
_cell.length_c   1.000
_cell.angle_alpha   90.00
_cell.angle_beta   90.00
_cell.angle_gamma   90.00
#
_symmetry.space_group_name_H-M   'P 1'
#
loop_
_entity.id
_entity.type
_entity.pdbx_description
1 polymer ?
#
loop_
_entity_poly.entity_id
_entity_poly.type
_entity_poly.pdbx_seq_one_letter_code
_entity_poly.pdbx_strand_id
1 'polypeptide(L)'
;MPKFSETYSKWRSLGEGVLAIILGLLLICFGQIVPRLGYQLLMGYFSLSAIWHLLTRWFQEKSRRENIFVTIAKLFLAVILFDSVILQGIALYLLVMIIGGYQLFTGLISLITWLIYRNNHIHPRLNYLFDASWMMGFGLYSISPFHDATNFELLLLGFYLIMLGASSVRDGFYFEKGRSNPKLKRRMRMTLPIFMTALIPISTLRRWNEMLSTHQTEESEVHSERKNDQTVDLEIFIHASESSFFLAMGHVDICYQGQVISYGSYDPHSERLFGMIGDGVLFKANREKYIELCKRESQKTLFAYGLSLSEQQKKAIEEQVRDIEGLLIPWEPSSQLMKRREGEIKHTYSYQLKHEADAALYKFSSSKFKTYFVLSTNCVLLADSIVGKAGTDILSPQGFIVPGTYQDYLDLEYTKPSGIVVSRSIY
;
A
#
# COMPACT_ATOMS: atom_id res chain seq x y z
N MET A 1 2.64 -4.67 -27.42
CA MET A 1 3.05 -4.25 -26.09
C MET A 1 2.12 -4.87 -25.07
N PRO A 2 2.60 -5.59 -24.06
CA PRO A 2 1.74 -6.06 -22.99
C PRO A 2 1.17 -4.84 -22.26
N LYS A 3 -0.15 -4.74 -22.17
CA LYS A 3 -0.81 -3.65 -21.44
C LYS A 3 -0.52 -3.79 -19.94
N PHE A 4 -0.01 -2.76 -19.32
CA PHE A 4 -0.02 -2.59 -17.88
C PHE A 4 -1.45 -2.82 -17.40
N SER A 5 -1.68 -3.88 -16.68
CA SER A 5 -2.96 -4.44 -16.27
C SER A 5 -4.17 -3.49 -16.39
N GLU A 6 -5.18 -3.89 -17.14
CA GLU A 6 -6.53 -3.34 -17.07
C GLU A 6 -7.17 -3.74 -15.73
N THR A 7 -6.63 -3.21 -14.63
CA THR A 7 -7.03 -3.67 -13.30
C THR A 7 -8.36 -3.07 -12.88
N TYR A 8 -8.65 -1.84 -13.33
CA TYR A 8 -9.86 -1.14 -12.95
C TYR A 8 -10.74 -0.80 -14.15
N SER A 9 -12.03 -1.07 -14.01
CA SER A 9 -13.06 -0.60 -14.94
C SER A 9 -14.24 -0.05 -14.13
N LYS A 10 -15.07 0.80 -14.77
CA LYS A 10 -16.29 1.34 -14.18
C LYS A 10 -17.17 0.25 -13.55
N TRP A 11 -17.44 -0.80 -14.32
CA TRP A 11 -18.32 -1.90 -13.89
C TRP A 11 -17.72 -2.74 -12.77
N ARG A 12 -16.42 -2.93 -12.80
CA ARG A 12 -15.71 -3.62 -11.73
C ARG A 12 -15.79 -2.84 -10.42
N SER A 13 -15.49 -1.54 -10.43
CA SER A 13 -15.58 -0.69 -9.24
C SER A 13 -17.02 -0.65 -8.69
N LEU A 14 -18.04 -0.57 -9.56
CA LEU A 14 -19.43 -0.62 -9.13
C LEU A 14 -19.80 -1.98 -8.54
N GLY A 15 -19.43 -3.08 -9.20
CA GLY A 15 -19.74 -4.44 -8.75
C GLY A 15 -19.08 -4.79 -7.41
N GLU A 16 -17.79 -4.52 -7.28
CA GLU A 16 -17.04 -4.72 -6.02
C GLU A 16 -17.62 -3.86 -4.90
N GLY A 17 -17.97 -2.60 -5.20
CA GLY A 17 -18.55 -1.69 -4.22
C GLY A 17 -19.94 -2.12 -3.73
N VAL A 18 -20.82 -2.53 -4.64
CA VAL A 18 -22.16 -3.03 -4.28
C VAL A 18 -22.04 -4.33 -3.48
N LEU A 19 -21.18 -5.25 -3.90
CA LEU A 19 -20.95 -6.51 -3.19
C LEU A 19 -20.44 -6.25 -1.75
N ALA A 20 -19.50 -5.33 -1.58
CA ALA A 20 -18.99 -4.96 -0.26
C ALA A 20 -20.08 -4.35 0.64
N ILE A 21 -20.94 -3.47 0.09
CA ILE A 21 -22.07 -2.88 0.83
C ILE A 21 -23.06 -3.99 1.26
N ILE A 22 -23.43 -4.88 0.34
CA ILE A 22 -24.35 -5.99 0.63
C ILE A 22 -23.75 -6.87 1.73
N LEU A 23 -22.49 -7.27 1.62
CA LEU A 23 -21.81 -8.09 2.62
C LEU A 23 -21.73 -7.37 3.97
N GLY A 24 -21.45 -6.07 3.97
CA GLY A 24 -21.43 -5.26 5.19
C GLY A 24 -22.80 -5.19 5.87
N LEU A 25 -23.88 -4.99 5.11
CA LEU A 25 -25.25 -5.01 5.63
C LEU A 25 -25.63 -6.38 6.17
N LEU A 26 -25.27 -7.46 5.46
CA LEU A 26 -25.52 -8.83 5.94
C LEU A 26 -24.79 -9.10 7.27
N LEU A 27 -23.53 -8.65 7.42
CA LEU A 27 -22.80 -8.79 8.69
C LEU A 27 -23.47 -8.02 9.82
N ILE A 28 -23.97 -6.82 9.58
CA ILE A 28 -24.65 -6.01 10.58
C ILE A 28 -26.00 -6.66 10.99
N CYS A 29 -26.78 -7.13 10.02
CA CYS A 29 -28.12 -7.67 10.27
C CYS A 29 -28.10 -9.10 10.85
N PHE A 30 -27.17 -9.94 10.38
CA PHE A 30 -27.16 -11.38 10.68
C PHE A 30 -25.93 -11.85 11.48
N GLY A 31 -24.95 -10.96 11.72
CA GLY A 31 -23.79 -11.24 12.57
C GLY A 31 -23.07 -12.54 12.20
N GLN A 32 -22.94 -13.46 13.16
CA GLN A 32 -22.20 -14.71 13.02
C GLN A 32 -22.78 -15.69 11.98
N ILE A 33 -24.05 -15.52 11.56
CA ILE A 33 -24.66 -16.39 10.55
C ILE A 33 -23.93 -16.25 9.22
N VAL A 34 -23.51 -15.03 8.86
CA VAL A 34 -22.86 -14.73 7.56
C VAL A 34 -21.52 -15.46 7.40
N PRO A 35 -20.54 -15.34 8.31
CA PRO A 35 -19.29 -16.08 8.17
C PRO A 35 -19.48 -17.61 8.33
N ARG A 36 -20.47 -18.08 9.09
CA ARG A 36 -20.82 -19.51 9.16
C ARG A 36 -21.32 -20.03 7.82
N LEU A 37 -22.25 -19.32 7.18
CA LEU A 37 -22.72 -19.65 5.83
C LEU A 37 -21.56 -19.57 4.80
N GLY A 38 -20.72 -18.55 4.88
CA GLY A 38 -19.53 -18.43 4.04
C GLY A 38 -18.60 -19.64 4.17
N TYR A 39 -18.36 -20.09 5.41
CA TYR A 39 -17.59 -21.30 5.69
C TYR A 39 -18.25 -22.55 5.09
N GLN A 40 -19.55 -22.74 5.27
CA GLN A 40 -20.28 -23.88 4.71
C GLN A 40 -20.26 -23.87 3.17
N LEU A 41 -20.45 -22.71 2.54
CA LEU A 41 -20.35 -22.56 1.09
C LEU A 41 -18.95 -22.90 0.57
N LEU A 42 -17.91 -22.47 1.27
CA LEU A 42 -16.53 -22.77 0.92
C LEU A 42 -16.25 -24.29 1.02
N MET A 43 -16.68 -24.93 2.09
CA MET A 43 -16.52 -26.37 2.26
C MET A 43 -17.35 -27.17 1.24
N GLY A 44 -18.57 -26.68 0.93
CA GLY A 44 -19.42 -27.24 -0.12
C GLY A 44 -18.74 -27.13 -1.50
N TYR A 45 -18.15 -25.98 -1.82
CA TYR A 45 -17.37 -25.80 -3.04
C TYR A 45 -16.19 -26.75 -3.15
N PHE A 46 -15.39 -26.92 -2.09
CA PHE A 46 -14.30 -27.88 -2.09
C PHE A 46 -14.78 -29.33 -2.28
N SER A 47 -15.91 -29.69 -1.64
CA SER A 47 -16.52 -31.01 -1.80
C SER A 47 -16.97 -31.25 -3.24
N LEU A 48 -17.71 -30.31 -3.83
CA LEU A 48 -18.18 -30.39 -5.22
C LEU A 48 -17.02 -30.40 -6.21
N SER A 49 -16.01 -29.56 -5.99
CA SER A 49 -14.79 -29.53 -6.82
C SER A 49 -14.06 -30.86 -6.79
N ALA A 50 -13.90 -31.46 -5.60
CA ALA A 50 -13.25 -32.76 -5.45
C ALA A 50 -14.05 -33.86 -6.14
N ILE A 51 -15.38 -33.88 -5.98
CA ILE A 51 -16.27 -34.83 -6.67
C ILE A 51 -16.16 -34.66 -8.18
N TRP A 52 -16.19 -33.42 -8.68
CA TRP A 52 -16.03 -33.11 -10.10
C TRP A 52 -14.71 -33.61 -10.65
N HIS A 53 -13.61 -33.40 -9.96
CA HIS A 53 -12.29 -33.90 -10.36
C HIS A 53 -12.25 -35.44 -10.35
N LEU A 54 -12.90 -36.11 -9.42
CA LEU A 54 -13.01 -37.58 -9.44
C LEU A 54 -13.80 -38.08 -10.63
N LEU A 55 -14.95 -37.47 -10.92
CA LEU A 55 -15.80 -37.87 -12.03
C LEU A 55 -15.17 -37.63 -13.41
N THR A 56 -14.48 -36.49 -13.57
CA THR A 56 -13.86 -36.09 -14.85
C THR A 56 -12.46 -36.65 -15.05
N ARG A 57 -11.88 -37.30 -14.04
CA ARG A 57 -10.50 -37.81 -14.09
C ARG A 57 -10.17 -38.69 -15.32
N TRP A 58 -11.14 -39.46 -15.80
CA TRP A 58 -10.96 -40.34 -16.96
C TRP A 58 -10.89 -39.57 -18.28
N PHE A 59 -11.43 -38.37 -18.34
CA PHE A 59 -11.49 -37.50 -19.52
C PHE A 59 -10.40 -36.43 -19.54
N GLN A 60 -9.66 -36.24 -18.45
CA GLN A 60 -8.61 -35.24 -18.35
C GLN A 60 -7.26 -35.75 -18.84
N GLU A 61 -6.48 -34.90 -19.47
CA GLU A 61 -5.08 -35.19 -19.83
C GLU A 61 -4.25 -35.44 -18.57
N LYS A 62 -3.25 -36.35 -18.69
CA LYS A 62 -2.40 -36.79 -17.57
C LYS A 62 -1.69 -35.64 -16.86
N SER A 63 -1.34 -34.57 -17.59
CA SER A 63 -0.68 -33.36 -17.05
C SER A 63 -1.59 -32.50 -16.19
N ARG A 64 -2.91 -32.58 -16.37
CA ARG A 64 -3.92 -31.80 -15.61
C ARG A 64 -4.59 -32.58 -14.48
N ARG A 65 -4.23 -33.88 -14.32
CA ARG A 65 -4.83 -34.71 -13.28
C ARG A 65 -4.20 -34.43 -11.93
N GLU A 66 -5.02 -33.95 -10.99
CA GLU A 66 -4.59 -33.91 -9.59
C GLU A 66 -4.27 -35.31 -9.06
N ASN A 67 -3.37 -35.37 -8.07
CA ASN A 67 -3.08 -36.64 -7.39
C ASN A 67 -4.35 -37.14 -6.70
N ILE A 68 -4.75 -38.39 -6.97
CA ILE A 68 -5.99 -38.97 -6.45
C ILE A 68 -6.05 -38.94 -4.91
N PHE A 69 -4.92 -39.15 -4.25
CA PHE A 69 -4.84 -39.05 -2.78
C PHE A 69 -5.13 -37.64 -2.29
N VAL A 70 -4.66 -36.61 -2.99
CA VAL A 70 -4.95 -35.20 -2.65
C VAL A 70 -6.43 -34.89 -2.84
N THR A 71 -7.04 -35.39 -3.93
CA THR A 71 -8.46 -35.18 -4.20
C THR A 71 -9.33 -35.89 -3.17
N ILE A 72 -9.01 -37.14 -2.80
CA ILE A 72 -9.71 -37.88 -1.77
C ILE A 72 -9.54 -37.23 -0.39
N ALA A 73 -8.31 -36.78 -0.07
CA ALA A 73 -8.05 -36.06 1.19
C ALA A 73 -8.81 -34.75 1.27
N LYS A 74 -8.89 -33.97 0.18
CA LYS A 74 -9.71 -32.75 0.10
C LYS A 74 -11.19 -33.06 0.33
N LEU A 75 -11.72 -34.11 -0.30
CA LEU A 75 -13.13 -34.50 -0.13
C LEU A 75 -13.42 -34.92 1.30
N PHE A 76 -12.59 -35.79 1.86
CA PHE A 76 -12.72 -36.28 3.23
C PHE A 76 -12.65 -35.13 4.23
N LEU A 77 -11.66 -34.26 4.09
CA LEU A 77 -11.51 -33.06 4.92
C LEU A 77 -12.72 -32.14 4.78
N ALA A 78 -13.16 -31.82 3.57
CA ALA A 78 -14.28 -30.94 3.34
C ALA A 78 -15.60 -31.48 3.90
N VAL A 79 -15.86 -32.78 3.80
CA VAL A 79 -17.06 -33.42 4.37
C VAL A 79 -17.03 -33.39 5.89
N ILE A 80 -15.89 -33.70 6.52
CA ILE A 80 -15.76 -33.62 7.98
C ILE A 80 -15.92 -32.20 8.49
N LEU A 81 -15.36 -31.21 7.78
CA LEU A 81 -15.37 -29.83 8.19
C LEU A 81 -16.70 -29.12 7.91
N PHE A 82 -17.52 -29.64 6.98
CA PHE A 82 -18.74 -28.99 6.50
C PHE A 82 -19.73 -28.67 7.62
N ASP A 83 -19.97 -29.61 8.54
CA ASP A 83 -20.95 -29.46 9.61
C ASP A 83 -20.33 -29.42 11.02
N SER A 84 -19.02 -29.22 11.11
CA SER A 84 -18.34 -29.15 12.40
C SER A 84 -18.57 -27.79 13.08
N VAL A 85 -19.48 -27.76 14.06
CA VAL A 85 -19.76 -26.57 14.91
C VAL A 85 -18.49 -26.09 15.62
N ILE A 86 -17.63 -27.01 16.05
CA ILE A 86 -16.36 -26.69 16.72
C ILE A 86 -15.43 -25.93 15.77
N LEU A 87 -15.26 -26.41 14.52
CA LEU A 87 -14.37 -25.78 13.55
C LEU A 87 -14.92 -24.47 13.04
N GLN A 88 -16.24 -24.33 12.88
CA GLN A 88 -16.87 -23.03 12.59
C GLN A 88 -16.61 -22.03 13.72
N GLY A 89 -16.70 -22.48 14.99
CA GLY A 89 -16.36 -21.65 16.16
C GLY A 89 -14.89 -21.23 16.17
N ILE A 90 -13.97 -22.15 15.86
CA ILE A 90 -12.53 -21.84 15.74
C ILE A 90 -12.28 -20.86 14.60
N ALA A 91 -12.91 -21.01 13.44
CA ALA A 91 -12.75 -20.10 12.29
C ALA A 91 -13.23 -18.68 12.64
N LEU A 92 -14.36 -18.55 13.32
CA LEU A 92 -14.86 -17.27 13.82
C LEU A 92 -13.91 -16.65 14.85
N TYR A 93 -13.44 -17.44 15.81
CA TYR A 93 -12.47 -16.99 16.80
C TYR A 93 -11.16 -16.50 16.15
N LEU A 94 -10.63 -17.23 15.18
CA LEU A 94 -9.45 -16.80 14.42
C LEU A 94 -9.68 -15.50 13.66
N LEU A 95 -10.86 -15.32 13.06
CA LEU A 95 -11.22 -14.06 12.41
C LEU A 95 -11.19 -12.89 13.39
N VAL A 96 -11.81 -13.05 14.57
CA VAL A 96 -11.81 -12.02 15.62
C VAL A 96 -10.40 -11.76 16.14
N MET A 97 -9.59 -12.80 16.31
CA MET A 97 -8.18 -12.67 16.72
C MET A 97 -7.36 -11.89 15.69
N ILE A 98 -7.58 -12.10 14.39
CA ILE A 98 -6.91 -11.35 13.33
C ILE A 98 -7.33 -9.88 13.38
N ILE A 99 -8.63 -9.59 13.54
CA ILE A 99 -9.14 -8.21 13.65
C ILE A 99 -8.57 -7.53 14.90
N GLY A 100 -8.66 -8.19 16.06
CA GLY A 100 -8.14 -7.67 17.32
C GLY A 100 -6.63 -7.47 17.29
N GLY A 101 -5.87 -8.41 16.69
CA GLY A 101 -4.43 -8.27 16.44
C GLY A 101 -4.09 -7.07 15.55
N TYR A 102 -4.87 -6.83 14.49
CA TYR A 102 -4.73 -5.66 13.64
C TYR A 102 -5.03 -4.35 14.39
N GLN A 103 -6.06 -4.33 15.23
CA GLN A 103 -6.38 -3.18 16.08
C GLN A 103 -5.24 -2.88 17.07
N LEU A 104 -4.69 -3.90 17.75
CA LEU A 104 -3.53 -3.73 18.62
C LEU A 104 -2.31 -3.20 17.87
N PHE A 105 -2.04 -3.73 16.70
CA PHE A 105 -0.92 -3.28 15.84
C PHE A 105 -1.10 -1.82 15.43
N THR A 106 -2.26 -1.42 14.95
CA THR A 106 -2.54 -0.02 14.58
C THR A 106 -2.54 0.91 15.77
N GLY A 107 -3.04 0.45 16.93
CA GLY A 107 -2.98 1.18 18.19
C GLY A 107 -1.54 1.43 18.65
N LEU A 108 -0.66 0.43 18.52
CA LEU A 108 0.77 0.56 18.83
C LEU A 108 1.46 1.56 17.88
N ILE A 109 1.15 1.53 16.59
CA ILE A 109 1.66 2.53 15.63
C ILE A 109 1.23 3.94 16.05
N SER A 110 -0.05 4.13 16.42
CA SER A 110 -0.57 5.41 16.90
C SER A 110 0.14 5.89 18.17
N LEU A 111 0.41 4.98 19.11
CA LEU A 111 1.14 5.29 20.34
C LEU A 111 2.59 5.75 20.05
N ILE A 112 3.30 5.01 19.21
CA ILE A 112 4.67 5.38 18.81
C ILE A 112 4.64 6.73 18.07
N THR A 113 3.67 6.95 17.17
CA THR A 113 3.51 8.21 16.46
C THR A 113 3.25 9.36 17.42
N TRP A 114 2.39 9.16 18.45
CA TRP A 114 2.18 10.15 19.50
C TRP A 114 3.46 10.48 20.26
N LEU A 115 4.28 9.47 20.61
CA LEU A 115 5.57 9.67 21.27
C LEU A 115 6.53 10.48 20.38
N ILE A 116 6.61 10.18 19.08
CA ILE A 116 7.41 10.95 18.11
C ILE A 116 6.94 12.41 18.05
N TYR A 117 5.63 12.65 17.92
CA TYR A 117 5.06 14.00 17.87
C TYR A 117 5.29 14.76 19.18
N ARG A 118 5.17 14.06 20.33
CA ARG A 118 5.46 14.64 21.64
C ARG A 118 6.92 15.05 21.76
N ASN A 119 7.84 14.20 21.36
CA ASN A 119 9.27 14.45 21.41
C ASN A 119 9.72 15.55 20.45
N ASN A 120 9.09 15.64 19.28
CA ASN A 120 9.36 16.67 18.27
C ASN A 120 8.56 17.98 18.50
N HIS A 121 7.80 18.09 19.59
CA HIS A 121 6.94 19.26 19.93
C HIS A 121 5.92 19.63 18.86
N ILE A 122 5.34 18.64 18.17
CA ILE A 122 4.38 18.84 17.07
C ILE A 122 2.94 18.75 17.58
N HIS A 123 2.08 19.57 17.00
CA HIS A 123 0.63 19.59 17.22
C HIS A 123 -0.14 19.43 15.91
N PRO A 124 -1.38 18.88 15.94
CA PRO A 124 -2.07 18.22 17.05
C PRO A 124 -1.53 16.81 17.29
N ARG A 125 -1.29 16.43 18.55
CA ARG A 125 -0.76 15.11 18.91
C ARG A 125 -1.72 14.23 19.72
N LEU A 126 -2.72 14.85 20.37
CA LEU A 126 -3.67 14.13 21.21
C LEU A 126 -4.56 13.17 20.41
N ASN A 127 -4.81 13.45 19.14
CA ASN A 127 -5.55 12.56 18.28
C ASN A 127 -4.92 11.17 18.19
N TYR A 128 -3.59 11.10 18.07
CA TYR A 128 -2.88 9.83 18.04
C TYR A 128 -2.93 9.07 19.37
N LEU A 129 -2.94 9.79 20.50
CA LEU A 129 -3.12 9.18 21.81
C LEU A 129 -4.54 8.60 21.97
N PHE A 130 -5.54 9.35 21.51
CA PHE A 130 -6.92 8.89 21.51
C PHE A 130 -7.08 7.65 20.61
N ASP A 131 -6.57 7.69 19.38
CA ASP A 131 -6.58 6.57 18.45
C ASP A 131 -5.87 5.34 19.04
N ALA A 132 -4.71 5.53 19.68
CA ALA A 132 -3.98 4.47 20.34
C ALA A 132 -4.83 3.81 21.45
N SER A 133 -5.42 4.64 22.33
CA SER A 133 -6.21 4.14 23.46
C SER A 133 -7.46 3.37 22.97
N TRP A 134 -8.15 3.89 21.97
CA TRP A 134 -9.34 3.30 21.39
C TRP A 134 -9.02 1.98 20.68
N MET A 135 -8.03 1.96 19.79
CA MET A 135 -7.65 0.78 19.04
C MET A 135 -7.06 -0.32 19.93
N MET A 136 -6.21 0.04 20.91
CA MET A 136 -5.68 -0.93 21.86
C MET A 136 -6.77 -1.47 22.77
N GLY A 137 -7.70 -0.62 23.23
CA GLY A 137 -8.84 -1.04 24.02
C GLY A 137 -9.72 -2.07 23.30
N PHE A 138 -10.05 -1.81 22.04
CA PHE A 138 -10.82 -2.76 21.23
C PHE A 138 -10.03 -4.04 20.95
N GLY A 139 -8.76 -3.92 20.56
CA GLY A 139 -7.96 -5.10 20.31
C GLY A 139 -7.81 -6.01 21.53
N LEU A 140 -7.62 -5.46 22.72
CA LEU A 140 -7.60 -6.22 23.96
C LEU A 140 -8.95 -6.86 24.28
N TYR A 141 -10.04 -6.12 24.04
CA TYR A 141 -11.40 -6.65 24.21
C TYR A 141 -11.65 -7.84 23.29
N SER A 142 -11.26 -7.71 22.01
CA SER A 142 -11.47 -8.76 21.00
C SER A 142 -10.68 -10.03 21.25
N ILE A 143 -9.48 -9.91 21.82
CA ILE A 143 -8.63 -11.06 22.15
C ILE A 143 -8.99 -11.66 23.51
N SER A 144 -9.74 -10.95 24.34
CA SER A 144 -10.10 -11.40 25.68
C SER A 144 -11.05 -12.63 25.63
N PRO A 145 -10.74 -13.71 26.34
CA PRO A 145 -11.57 -14.92 26.36
C PRO A 145 -12.88 -14.75 27.16
N PHE A 146 -13.06 -13.64 27.84
CA PHE A 146 -14.16 -13.45 28.80
C PHE A 146 -15.45 -12.88 28.19
N HIS A 147 -15.43 -12.50 26.91
CA HIS A 147 -16.56 -11.84 26.27
C HIS A 147 -16.83 -12.40 24.88
N ASP A 148 -18.08 -12.41 24.48
CA ASP A 148 -18.47 -12.67 23.10
C ASP A 148 -18.25 -11.40 22.24
N ALA A 149 -16.98 -11.11 21.97
CA ALA A 149 -16.58 -9.98 21.14
C ALA A 149 -16.95 -10.18 19.65
N THR A 150 -17.35 -11.39 19.27
CA THR A 150 -17.54 -11.77 17.86
C THR A 150 -18.57 -10.89 17.16
N ASN A 151 -19.73 -10.68 17.77
CA ASN A 151 -20.80 -9.89 17.17
C ASN A 151 -20.39 -8.41 17.05
N PHE A 152 -19.66 -7.89 18.02
CA PHE A 152 -19.16 -6.52 18.00
C PHE A 152 -18.14 -6.32 16.88
N GLU A 153 -17.18 -7.22 16.72
CA GLU A 153 -16.18 -7.15 15.65
C GLU A 153 -16.81 -7.34 14.27
N LEU A 154 -17.80 -8.21 14.12
CA LEU A 154 -18.52 -8.35 12.86
C LEU A 154 -19.35 -7.10 12.52
N LEU A 155 -19.90 -6.42 13.54
CA LEU A 155 -20.55 -5.12 13.36
C LEU A 155 -19.55 -4.07 12.83
N LEU A 156 -18.39 -3.95 13.45
CA LEU A 156 -17.32 -3.02 13.00
C LEU A 156 -16.84 -3.34 11.59
N LEU A 157 -16.62 -4.64 11.31
CA LEU A 157 -16.24 -5.09 9.97
C LEU A 157 -17.34 -4.77 8.94
N GLY A 158 -18.61 -4.93 9.31
CA GLY A 158 -19.75 -4.58 8.48
C GLY A 158 -19.77 -3.10 8.12
N PHE A 159 -19.59 -2.21 9.10
CA PHE A 159 -19.46 -0.76 8.83
C PHE A 159 -18.26 -0.43 7.95
N TYR A 160 -17.11 -1.04 8.21
CA TYR A 160 -15.93 -0.86 7.38
C TYR A 160 -16.19 -1.27 5.92
N LEU A 161 -16.81 -2.41 5.66
CA LEU A 161 -17.15 -2.87 4.32
C LEU A 161 -18.15 -1.95 3.61
N ILE A 162 -19.14 -1.39 4.33
CA ILE A 162 -20.07 -0.41 3.76
C ILE A 162 -19.32 0.85 3.34
N MET A 163 -18.42 1.37 4.17
CA MET A 163 -17.63 2.56 3.84
C MET A 163 -16.66 2.31 2.69
N LEU A 164 -16.01 1.13 2.66
CA LEU A 164 -15.16 0.70 1.56
C LEU A 164 -15.96 0.59 0.26
N GLY A 165 -17.11 -0.09 0.30
CA GLY A 165 -18.00 -0.25 -0.83
C GLY A 165 -18.55 1.08 -1.34
N ALA A 166 -18.93 2.00 -0.46
CA ALA A 166 -19.35 3.34 -0.83
C ALA A 166 -18.26 4.13 -1.57
N SER A 167 -16.99 3.96 -1.16
CA SER A 167 -15.85 4.54 -1.87
C SER A 167 -15.71 3.97 -3.29
N SER A 168 -15.83 2.64 -3.45
CA SER A 168 -15.74 1.96 -4.74
C SER A 168 -16.91 2.30 -5.66
N VAL A 169 -18.14 2.36 -5.13
CA VAL A 169 -19.33 2.79 -5.88
C VAL A 169 -19.16 4.22 -6.38
N ARG A 170 -18.69 5.12 -5.53
CA ARG A 170 -18.39 6.51 -5.91
C ARG A 170 -17.39 6.57 -7.06
N ASP A 171 -16.34 5.76 -7.02
CA ASP A 171 -15.35 5.71 -8.10
C ASP A 171 -15.95 5.23 -9.40
N GLY A 172 -16.81 4.23 -9.37
CA GLY A 172 -17.55 3.77 -10.55
C GLY A 172 -18.47 4.84 -11.15
N PHE A 173 -19.19 5.60 -10.31
CA PHE A 173 -20.08 6.70 -10.79
C PHE A 173 -19.30 7.86 -11.41
N TYR A 174 -18.14 8.20 -10.84
CA TYR A 174 -17.31 9.31 -11.32
C TYR A 174 -16.21 8.86 -12.28
N PHE A 175 -16.19 7.61 -12.71
CA PHE A 175 -15.14 7.03 -13.52
C PHE A 175 -14.92 7.79 -14.84
N GLU A 176 -15.98 8.14 -15.54
CA GLU A 176 -15.92 8.83 -16.85
C GLU A 176 -15.91 10.36 -16.73
N LYS A 177 -16.51 10.90 -15.66
CA LYS A 177 -16.75 12.37 -15.55
C LYS A 177 -15.50 13.17 -15.24
N GLY A 178 -14.39 12.52 -14.91
CA GLY A 178 -13.17 13.18 -14.49
C GLY A 178 -13.32 14.00 -13.23
N ARG A 179 -12.17 14.40 -12.72
CA ARG A 179 -12.09 15.21 -11.53
C ARG A 179 -12.06 16.70 -11.88
N SER A 180 -13.16 17.24 -12.37
CA SER A 180 -13.33 18.68 -12.37
C SER A 180 -13.47 19.14 -10.91
N ASN A 181 -12.35 19.35 -10.21
CA ASN A 181 -12.36 19.88 -8.86
C ASN A 181 -11.61 21.23 -8.81
N PRO A 182 -12.28 22.33 -9.19
CA PRO A 182 -11.66 23.66 -9.25
C PRO A 182 -11.19 24.16 -7.87
N LYS A 183 -11.60 23.52 -6.78
CA LYS A 183 -11.26 23.94 -5.41
C LYS A 183 -10.12 23.13 -4.77
N LEU A 184 -9.43 22.26 -5.51
CA LEU A 184 -8.36 21.38 -5.00
C LEU A 184 -8.75 20.58 -3.73
N LYS A 185 -10.04 20.37 -3.50
CA LYS A 185 -10.57 19.77 -2.29
C LYS A 185 -10.35 18.27 -2.30
N ARG A 186 -9.58 17.77 -1.33
CA ARG A 186 -9.34 16.35 -1.13
C ARG A 186 -10.60 15.66 -0.59
N ARG A 187 -10.84 14.42 -1.03
CA ARG A 187 -11.92 13.56 -0.54
C ARG A 187 -11.32 12.40 0.23
N MET A 188 -11.98 12.01 1.32
CA MET A 188 -11.59 10.82 2.06
C MET A 188 -11.95 9.56 1.27
N ARG A 189 -11.01 8.63 1.22
CA ARG A 189 -11.18 7.31 0.62
C ARG A 189 -10.91 6.24 1.68
N MET A 190 -11.79 5.25 1.76
CA MET A 190 -11.47 4.03 2.50
C MET A 190 -10.61 3.12 1.64
N THR A 191 -9.56 2.60 2.23
CA THR A 191 -8.60 1.70 1.58
C THR A 191 -8.58 0.35 2.27
N LEU A 192 -8.05 -0.67 1.60
CA LEU A 192 -7.83 -1.97 2.22
C LEU A 192 -6.83 -1.85 3.40
N PRO A 193 -6.88 -2.81 4.35
CA PRO A 193 -5.94 -2.84 5.47
C PRO A 193 -4.48 -2.81 5.01
N ILE A 194 -3.60 -2.18 5.78
CA ILE A 194 -2.19 -1.95 5.43
C ILE A 194 -1.45 -3.24 5.06
N PHE A 195 -1.72 -4.35 5.78
CA PHE A 195 -1.06 -5.62 5.52
C PHE A 195 -1.44 -6.23 4.15
N MET A 196 -2.62 -5.91 3.62
CA MET A 196 -3.03 -6.33 2.27
C MET A 196 -2.40 -5.45 1.21
N THR A 197 -2.43 -4.13 1.41
CA THR A 197 -1.91 -3.17 0.43
C THR A 197 -0.38 -3.16 0.38
N ALA A 198 0.31 -3.51 1.46
CA ALA A 198 1.77 -3.60 1.50
C ALA A 198 2.35 -4.61 0.48
N LEU A 199 1.57 -5.61 0.07
CA LEU A 199 2.00 -6.61 -0.90
C LEU A 199 1.76 -6.21 -2.37
N ILE A 200 1.08 -5.10 -2.63
CA ILE A 200 0.72 -4.67 -4.00
C ILE A 200 1.96 -4.43 -4.87
N PRO A 201 3.01 -3.71 -4.43
CA PRO A 201 4.19 -3.47 -5.27
C PRO A 201 4.87 -4.76 -5.72
N ILE A 202 5.00 -5.74 -4.83
CA ILE A 202 5.59 -7.06 -5.14
C ILE A 202 4.71 -7.84 -6.10
N SER A 203 3.40 -7.87 -5.87
CA SER A 203 2.47 -8.58 -6.74
C SER A 203 2.45 -7.99 -8.15
N THR A 204 2.59 -6.68 -8.27
CA THR A 204 2.72 -5.98 -9.55
C THR A 204 4.03 -6.33 -10.24
N LEU A 205 5.15 -6.35 -9.50
CA LEU A 205 6.46 -6.74 -10.02
C LEU A 205 6.46 -8.18 -10.52
N ARG A 206 5.94 -9.14 -9.74
CA ARG A 206 5.86 -10.55 -10.17
C ARG A 206 5.03 -10.73 -11.43
N ARG A 207 3.87 -10.09 -11.51
CA ARG A 207 3.01 -10.13 -12.69
C ARG A 207 3.72 -9.55 -13.92
N TRP A 208 4.51 -8.50 -13.72
CA TRP A 208 5.31 -7.91 -14.78
C TRP A 208 6.41 -8.87 -15.25
N ASN A 209 7.16 -9.46 -14.33
CA ASN A 209 8.21 -10.45 -14.65
C ASN A 209 7.64 -11.68 -15.41
N GLU A 210 6.45 -12.16 -15.01
CA GLU A 210 5.73 -13.21 -15.73
C GLU A 210 5.39 -12.81 -17.18
N MET A 211 4.92 -11.57 -17.39
CA MET A 211 4.60 -11.05 -18.73
C MET A 211 5.85 -10.92 -19.61
N LEU A 212 6.97 -10.43 -19.08
CA LEU A 212 8.24 -10.33 -19.79
C LEU A 212 8.77 -11.69 -20.18
N SER A 213 8.78 -12.67 -19.27
CA SER A 213 9.22 -14.04 -19.54
C SER A 213 8.39 -14.73 -20.62
N THR A 214 7.10 -14.41 -20.72
CA THR A 214 6.19 -14.96 -21.73
C THR A 214 6.41 -14.34 -23.12
N HIS A 215 6.84 -13.07 -23.19
CA HIS A 215 6.96 -12.33 -24.44
C HIS A 215 8.39 -12.18 -24.96
N GLN A 216 9.40 -12.80 -24.33
CA GLN A 216 10.82 -12.74 -24.72
C GLN A 216 11.32 -11.29 -24.98
N THR A 217 10.82 -10.32 -24.23
CA THR A 217 11.23 -8.92 -24.33
C THR A 217 12.54 -8.72 -23.55
N GLU A 218 13.51 -8.00 -24.13
CA GLU A 218 14.76 -7.73 -23.44
C GLU A 218 14.54 -6.89 -22.19
N GLU A 219 15.18 -7.25 -21.07
CA GLU A 219 15.05 -6.63 -19.75
C GLU A 219 15.48 -5.14 -19.70
N SER A 220 16.18 -4.68 -20.75
CA SER A 220 16.76 -3.34 -20.80
C SER A 220 15.83 -2.24 -21.34
N GLU A 221 14.66 -2.60 -21.88
CA GLU A 221 13.75 -1.62 -22.43
C GLU A 221 12.90 -0.92 -21.36
N VAL A 222 12.84 0.41 -21.41
CA VAL A 222 11.91 1.23 -20.63
C VAL A 222 10.51 1.05 -21.20
N HIS A 223 9.63 0.43 -20.43
CA HIS A 223 8.23 0.28 -20.83
C HIS A 223 7.42 1.50 -20.40
N SER A 224 6.90 2.25 -21.35
CA SER A 224 6.11 3.44 -21.10
C SER A 224 4.77 3.38 -21.80
N GLU A 225 3.70 3.64 -21.06
CA GLU A 225 2.36 3.85 -21.59
C GLU A 225 1.90 5.27 -21.26
N ARG A 226 1.37 5.99 -22.23
CA ARG A 226 0.89 7.35 -22.07
C ARG A 226 -0.54 7.47 -22.60
N LYS A 227 -1.39 8.15 -21.86
CA LYS A 227 -2.70 8.58 -22.32
C LYS A 227 -2.55 9.92 -23.02
N ASN A 228 -2.93 10.07 -24.24
CA ASN A 228 -2.95 11.34 -24.95
C ASN A 228 -1.58 12.10 -24.93
N ASP A 229 -1.50 13.22 -25.63
CA ASP A 229 -0.31 14.09 -25.70
C ASP A 229 -0.17 15.08 -24.52
N GLN A 230 -0.77 14.76 -23.36
CA GLN A 230 -0.68 15.64 -22.18
C GLN A 230 0.73 15.65 -21.62
N THR A 231 1.19 16.83 -21.19
CA THR A 231 2.51 16.98 -20.54
C THR A 231 2.51 16.30 -19.17
N VAL A 232 3.64 15.68 -18.82
CA VAL A 232 3.90 15.20 -17.48
C VAL A 232 4.58 16.31 -16.70
N ASP A 233 3.91 16.83 -15.69
CA ASP A 233 4.40 17.92 -14.86
C ASP A 233 5.05 17.45 -13.56
N LEU A 234 4.58 16.30 -13.04
CA LEU A 234 5.09 15.67 -11.82
C LEU A 234 5.10 14.15 -12.02
N GLU A 235 6.14 13.48 -11.54
CA GLU A 235 6.20 12.01 -11.50
C GLU A 235 6.22 11.52 -10.06
N ILE A 236 5.61 10.37 -9.84
CA ILE A 236 5.67 9.63 -8.57
C ILE A 236 6.36 8.31 -8.85
N PHE A 237 7.48 8.07 -8.17
CA PHE A 237 8.23 6.83 -8.27
C PHE A 237 7.85 5.91 -7.12
N ILE A 238 7.49 4.67 -7.42
CA ILE A 238 7.25 3.62 -6.44
C ILE A 238 8.27 2.51 -6.68
N HIS A 239 9.09 2.26 -5.66
CA HIS A 239 10.09 1.22 -5.70
C HIS A 239 9.47 -0.11 -5.27
N ALA A 240 9.72 -1.16 -6.02
CA ALA A 240 9.39 -2.52 -5.64
C ALA A 240 10.65 -3.38 -5.60
N SER A 241 10.75 -4.25 -4.59
CA SER A 241 11.85 -5.20 -4.44
C SER A 241 11.35 -6.50 -3.82
N GLU A 242 11.87 -7.63 -4.28
CA GLU A 242 11.55 -8.95 -3.72
C GLU A 242 12.45 -9.36 -2.54
N SER A 243 13.48 -8.57 -2.20
CA SER A 243 14.61 -9.01 -1.39
C SER A 243 14.39 -9.11 0.12
N SER A 244 13.38 -8.44 0.71
CA SER A 244 13.03 -8.63 2.13
C SER A 244 11.64 -8.08 2.47
N PHE A 245 11.00 -8.60 3.53
CA PHE A 245 9.65 -8.19 3.95
C PHE A 245 9.54 -6.68 4.27
N PHE A 246 10.55 -6.08 4.94
CA PHE A 246 10.56 -4.64 5.24
C PHE A 246 10.91 -3.77 4.02
N LEU A 247 11.79 -4.26 3.13
CA LEU A 247 12.07 -3.64 1.84
C LEU A 247 10.93 -3.89 0.84
N ALA A 248 10.15 -4.93 1.06
CA ALA A 248 8.96 -5.29 0.31
C ALA A 248 7.81 -4.27 0.44
N MET A 249 7.79 -3.49 1.55
CA MET A 249 6.81 -2.39 1.68
C MET A 249 7.03 -1.29 0.64
N GLY A 250 8.18 -1.28 -0.07
CA GLY A 250 8.48 -0.33 -1.12
C GLY A 250 8.91 1.05 -0.59
N HIS A 251 9.13 1.97 -1.52
CA HIS A 251 9.46 3.36 -1.24
C HIS A 251 8.73 4.27 -2.23
N VAL A 252 8.49 5.53 -1.88
CA VAL A 252 7.84 6.51 -2.74
C VAL A 252 8.67 7.78 -2.79
N ASP A 253 8.99 8.23 -4.01
CA ASP A 253 9.59 9.50 -4.28
C ASP A 253 8.73 10.31 -5.22
N ILE A 254 8.96 11.61 -5.30
CA ILE A 254 8.36 12.49 -6.28
C ILE A 254 9.44 13.13 -7.12
N CYS A 255 9.14 13.38 -8.39
CA CYS A 255 9.98 14.16 -9.27
C CYS A 255 9.18 15.35 -9.80
N TYR A 256 9.63 16.55 -9.50
CA TYR A 256 9.03 17.78 -9.96
C TYR A 256 10.08 18.67 -10.62
N GLN A 257 9.79 19.16 -11.82
CA GLN A 257 10.72 19.98 -12.63
C GLN A 257 12.10 19.33 -12.82
N GLY A 258 12.17 18.02 -13.04
CA GLY A 258 13.41 17.26 -13.23
C GLY A 258 14.23 17.01 -11.95
N GLN A 259 13.71 17.40 -10.80
CA GLN A 259 14.34 17.18 -9.50
C GLN A 259 13.56 16.15 -8.68
N VAL A 260 14.23 15.07 -8.30
CA VAL A 260 13.69 14.05 -7.40
C VAL A 260 13.76 14.57 -5.96
N ILE A 261 12.66 14.46 -5.25
CA ILE A 261 12.53 14.76 -3.82
C ILE A 261 12.16 13.44 -3.13
N SER A 262 13.04 12.97 -2.29
CA SER A 262 12.90 11.72 -1.55
C SER A 262 13.08 11.95 -0.05
N TYR A 263 12.40 11.12 0.75
CA TYR A 263 12.43 11.21 2.20
C TYR A 263 12.51 9.83 2.82
N GLY A 264 13.48 9.62 3.72
CA GLY A 264 13.70 8.33 4.34
C GLY A 264 14.61 8.39 5.58
N SER A 265 14.90 7.20 6.13
CA SER A 265 15.95 7.02 7.15
C SER A 265 17.29 6.76 6.45
N TYR A 266 17.96 7.83 6.03
CA TYR A 266 19.22 7.74 5.29
C TYR A 266 20.46 7.95 6.15
N ASP A 267 20.29 8.15 7.47
CA ASP A 267 21.36 8.25 8.45
C ASP A 267 21.45 6.97 9.30
N PRO A 268 22.37 6.03 8.97
CA PRO A 268 22.50 4.77 9.69
C PRO A 268 22.84 4.93 11.18
N HIS A 269 23.48 6.05 11.55
CA HIS A 269 23.84 6.31 12.95
C HIS A 269 22.64 6.69 13.82
N SER A 270 21.55 7.11 13.22
CA SER A 270 20.29 7.46 13.91
C SER A 270 19.30 6.32 14.01
N GLU A 271 19.56 5.19 13.36
CA GLU A 271 18.63 4.06 13.28
C GLU A 271 18.34 3.41 14.63
N ARG A 272 17.06 3.18 14.89
CA ARG A 272 16.51 2.52 16.08
C ARG A 272 15.45 1.50 15.66
N LEU A 273 15.10 0.58 16.57
CA LEU A 273 14.10 -0.47 16.33
C LEU A 273 14.32 -1.19 15.00
N PHE A 274 15.52 -1.73 14.81
CA PHE A 274 15.90 -2.48 13.59
C PHE A 274 15.78 -1.67 12.28
N GLY A 275 16.02 -0.36 12.32
CA GLY A 275 15.93 0.54 11.18
C GLY A 275 14.52 1.06 10.88
N MET A 276 13.54 0.76 11.74
CA MET A 276 12.17 1.26 11.55
C MET A 276 12.00 2.73 11.90
N ILE A 277 12.84 3.26 12.81
CA ILE A 277 12.83 4.65 13.27
C ILE A 277 14.23 5.22 13.10
N GLY A 278 14.32 6.47 12.65
CA GLY A 278 15.58 7.20 12.54
C GLY A 278 15.35 8.69 12.34
N ASP A 279 16.41 9.45 12.16
CA ASP A 279 16.28 10.84 11.75
C ASP A 279 15.69 10.89 10.33
N GLY A 280 14.73 11.78 10.13
CA GLY A 280 14.17 12.04 8.81
C GLY A 280 15.16 12.84 7.96
N VAL A 281 15.61 12.23 6.87
CA VAL A 281 16.49 12.86 5.90
C VAL A 281 15.75 13.02 4.58
N LEU A 282 15.73 14.24 4.04
CA LEU A 282 15.25 14.53 2.70
C LEU A 282 16.44 14.76 1.79
N PHE A 283 16.39 14.22 0.57
CA PHE A 283 17.35 14.60 -0.44
C PHE A 283 16.67 15.11 -1.72
N LYS A 284 17.42 15.92 -2.47
CA LYS A 284 17.07 16.37 -3.79
C LYS A 284 18.18 15.96 -4.75
N ALA A 285 17.80 15.30 -5.86
CA ALA A 285 18.74 14.79 -6.85
C ALA A 285 18.25 15.05 -8.28
N ASN A 286 19.16 15.05 -9.25
CA ASN A 286 18.79 15.05 -10.66
C ASN A 286 18.06 13.75 -11.03
N ARG A 287 17.00 13.85 -11.83
CA ARG A 287 16.13 12.73 -12.20
C ARG A 287 16.89 11.58 -12.88
N GLU A 288 17.66 11.91 -13.91
CA GLU A 288 18.35 10.91 -14.74
C GLU A 288 19.41 10.16 -13.93
N LYS A 289 20.25 10.91 -13.20
CA LYS A 289 21.29 10.34 -12.33
C LYS A 289 20.70 9.47 -11.21
N TYR A 290 19.56 9.89 -10.66
CA TYR A 290 18.88 9.12 -9.64
C TYR A 290 18.34 7.79 -10.17
N ILE A 291 17.67 7.79 -11.32
CA ILE A 291 17.16 6.57 -11.96
C ILE A 291 18.32 5.63 -12.29
N GLU A 292 19.43 6.14 -12.82
CA GLU A 292 20.64 5.35 -13.12
C GLU A 292 21.22 4.71 -11.85
N LEU A 293 21.35 5.49 -10.77
CA LEU A 293 21.80 4.97 -9.48
C LEU A 293 20.87 3.87 -8.96
N CYS A 294 19.56 4.05 -9.04
CA CYS A 294 18.58 3.06 -8.61
C CYS A 294 18.70 1.75 -9.39
N LYS A 295 18.86 1.82 -10.72
CA LYS A 295 19.05 0.63 -11.56
C LYS A 295 20.31 -0.15 -11.18
N ARG A 296 21.42 0.57 -10.91
CA ARG A 296 22.70 -0.06 -10.63
C ARG A 296 22.80 -0.65 -9.22
N GLU A 297 22.40 0.13 -8.20
CA GLU A 297 22.69 -0.20 -6.79
C GLU A 297 21.60 -0.99 -6.09
N SER A 298 20.36 -0.84 -6.51
CA SER A 298 19.26 -1.39 -5.71
C SER A 298 18.61 -2.63 -6.30
N GLN A 299 18.89 -2.97 -7.55
CA GLN A 299 18.15 -4.03 -8.28
C GLN A 299 16.63 -3.89 -8.07
N LYS A 300 16.17 -2.64 -7.90
CA LYS A 300 14.76 -2.31 -7.62
C LYS A 300 14.13 -1.82 -8.91
N THR A 301 12.96 -2.33 -9.18
CA THR A 301 12.11 -1.81 -10.25
C THR A 301 11.45 -0.53 -9.80
N LEU A 302 11.53 0.51 -10.61
CA LEU A 302 10.82 1.76 -10.41
C LEU A 302 9.56 1.81 -11.27
N PHE A 303 8.41 1.87 -10.60
CA PHE A 303 7.15 2.23 -11.26
C PHE A 303 6.98 3.75 -11.20
N ALA A 304 6.97 4.40 -12.36
CA ALA A 304 6.79 5.84 -12.46
C ALA A 304 5.39 6.17 -12.97
N TYR A 305 4.69 7.04 -12.24
CA TYR A 305 3.36 7.55 -12.58
C TYR A 305 3.47 9.04 -12.88
N GLY A 306 3.21 9.41 -14.13
CA GLY A 306 3.25 10.82 -14.55
C GLY A 306 1.89 11.48 -14.39
N LEU A 307 1.88 12.63 -13.74
CA LEU A 307 0.71 13.46 -13.49
C LEU A 307 0.72 14.69 -14.37
N SER A 308 -0.43 15.01 -14.96
CA SER A 308 -0.66 16.29 -15.63
C SER A 308 -1.38 17.25 -14.68
N LEU A 309 -0.86 18.45 -14.54
CA LEU A 309 -1.29 19.42 -13.54
C LEU A 309 -1.77 20.72 -14.18
N SER A 310 -2.84 21.30 -13.67
CA SER A 310 -3.22 22.67 -14.02
C SER A 310 -2.26 23.67 -13.36
N GLU A 311 -2.22 24.89 -13.85
CA GLU A 311 -1.38 25.97 -13.29
C GLU A 311 -1.70 26.25 -11.81
N GLN A 312 -2.97 26.11 -11.40
CA GLN A 312 -3.35 26.25 -10.00
C GLN A 312 -2.77 25.11 -9.13
N GLN A 313 -2.74 23.88 -9.66
CA GLN A 313 -2.14 22.73 -8.97
C GLN A 313 -0.63 22.86 -8.87
N LYS A 314 0.04 23.29 -9.95
CA LYS A 314 1.49 23.55 -9.95
C LYS A 314 1.86 24.57 -8.88
N LYS A 315 1.15 25.70 -8.83
CA LYS A 315 1.39 26.73 -7.83
C LYS A 315 1.21 26.21 -6.40
N ALA A 316 0.17 25.43 -6.14
CA ALA A 316 -0.07 24.84 -4.82
C ALA A 316 1.03 23.82 -4.41
N ILE A 317 1.57 23.06 -5.36
CA ILE A 317 2.69 22.16 -5.12
C ILE A 317 3.96 22.95 -4.84
N GLU A 318 4.24 24.00 -5.61
CA GLU A 318 5.42 24.87 -5.42
C GLU A 318 5.42 25.55 -4.06
N GLU A 319 4.27 26.06 -3.62
CA GLU A 319 4.11 26.62 -2.28
C GLU A 319 4.41 25.58 -1.20
N GLN A 320 3.89 24.35 -1.35
CA GLN A 320 4.14 23.26 -0.38
C GLN A 320 5.60 22.81 -0.36
N VAL A 321 6.26 22.72 -1.53
CA VAL A 321 7.68 22.38 -1.61
C VAL A 321 8.52 23.47 -0.92
N ARG A 322 8.21 24.74 -1.16
CA ARG A 322 8.87 25.89 -0.50
C ARG A 322 8.69 25.88 1.00
N ASP A 323 7.48 25.56 1.49
CA ASP A 323 7.22 25.46 2.93
C ASP A 323 8.05 24.34 3.57
N ILE A 324 8.22 23.21 2.88
CA ILE A 324 9.08 22.10 3.34
C ILE A 324 10.53 22.54 3.34
N GLU A 325 11.00 23.22 2.26
CA GLU A 325 12.37 23.69 2.12
C GLU A 325 12.76 24.67 3.25
N GLY A 326 11.85 25.50 3.66
CA GLY A 326 12.07 26.45 4.79
C GLY A 326 12.35 25.76 6.14
N LEU A 327 12.08 24.44 6.25
CA LEU A 327 12.33 23.65 7.46
C LEU A 327 13.60 22.82 7.37
N LEU A 328 14.33 22.86 6.26
CA LEU A 328 15.47 22.01 5.98
C LEU A 328 16.79 22.64 6.50
N ILE A 329 17.65 21.77 7.02
CA ILE A 329 19.04 22.08 7.43
C ILE A 329 19.95 21.18 6.60
N PRO A 330 20.97 21.74 5.89
CA PRO A 330 21.94 20.94 5.16
C PRO A 330 22.59 19.88 6.06
N TRP A 331 22.72 18.67 5.52
CA TRP A 331 23.31 17.54 6.25
C TRP A 331 24.28 16.77 5.33
N GLU A 332 25.42 16.39 5.90
CA GLU A 332 26.46 15.66 5.22
C GLU A 332 26.48 14.19 5.66
N PRO A 333 26.39 13.22 4.73
CA PRO A 333 26.49 11.81 5.03
C PRO A 333 27.90 11.43 5.47
N SER A 334 28.00 10.43 6.36
CA SER A 334 29.29 9.88 6.77
C SER A 334 30.02 9.24 5.60
N SER A 335 31.31 9.50 5.47
CA SER A 335 32.19 8.84 4.50
C SER A 335 32.66 7.44 4.93
N GLN A 336 32.28 6.99 6.11
CA GLN A 336 32.69 5.67 6.64
C GLN A 336 32.09 4.53 5.82
N LEU A 337 32.93 3.53 5.58
CA LEU A 337 32.51 2.27 4.98
C LEU A 337 31.76 1.45 6.04
N MET A 338 30.61 0.94 5.69
CA MET A 338 29.77 0.11 6.56
C MET A 338 29.59 -1.28 5.97
N LYS A 339 29.57 -2.28 6.84
CA LYS A 339 29.25 -3.65 6.43
C LYS A 339 27.75 -3.75 6.17
N ARG A 340 27.36 -4.05 4.94
CA ARG A 340 25.96 -4.32 4.58
C ARG A 340 25.51 -5.69 5.09
N ARG A 341 24.20 -5.92 5.15
CA ARG A 341 23.61 -7.21 5.57
C ARG A 341 24.12 -8.40 4.74
N GLU A 342 24.51 -8.17 3.49
CA GLU A 342 25.05 -9.17 2.56
C GLU A 342 26.55 -9.43 2.74
N GLY A 343 27.17 -8.83 3.76
CA GLY A 343 28.59 -9.01 4.06
C GLY A 343 29.56 -8.10 3.30
N GLU A 344 29.09 -7.37 2.29
CA GLU A 344 29.90 -6.41 1.54
C GLU A 344 30.18 -5.14 2.36
N ILE A 345 31.39 -4.61 2.23
CA ILE A 345 31.79 -3.33 2.83
C ILE A 345 31.67 -2.27 1.76
N LYS A 346 30.68 -1.40 1.87
CA LYS A 346 30.43 -0.30 0.93
C LYS A 346 30.15 1.00 1.67
N HIS A 347 30.22 2.11 0.96
CA HIS A 347 29.69 3.37 1.44
C HIS A 347 28.18 3.29 1.72
N THR A 348 27.70 4.14 2.61
CA THR A 348 26.28 4.27 2.88
C THR A 348 25.52 4.70 1.62
N TYR A 349 24.24 4.36 1.52
CA TYR A 349 23.41 4.78 0.38
C TYR A 349 23.32 6.32 0.27
N SER A 350 23.28 7.02 1.41
CA SER A 350 23.31 8.49 1.43
C SER A 350 24.61 9.09 0.90
N TYR A 351 25.75 8.44 1.12
CA TYR A 351 27.02 8.83 0.54
C TYR A 351 27.04 8.64 -0.98
N GLN A 352 26.51 7.52 -1.47
CA GLN A 352 26.39 7.24 -2.90
C GLN A 352 25.45 8.24 -3.59
N LEU A 353 24.28 8.55 -2.98
CA LEU A 353 23.37 9.58 -3.49
C LEU A 353 24.07 10.92 -3.70
N LYS A 354 24.90 11.34 -2.74
CA LYS A 354 25.61 12.60 -2.83
C LYS A 354 26.64 12.60 -3.96
N HIS A 355 27.46 11.56 -4.08
CA HIS A 355 28.61 11.54 -4.98
C HIS A 355 28.29 11.04 -6.39
N GLU A 356 27.24 10.25 -6.56
CA GLU A 356 26.91 9.61 -7.84
C GLU A 356 25.64 10.18 -8.47
N ALA A 357 24.68 10.64 -7.64
CA ALA A 357 23.46 11.29 -8.13
C ALA A 357 23.45 12.82 -7.90
N ASP A 358 24.57 13.42 -7.47
CA ASP A 358 24.69 14.84 -7.11
C ASP A 358 23.57 15.30 -6.15
N ALA A 359 23.20 14.44 -5.22
CA ALA A 359 22.12 14.71 -4.28
C ALA A 359 22.56 15.71 -3.21
N ALA A 360 21.73 16.70 -2.95
CA ALA A 360 21.80 17.56 -1.78
C ALA A 360 20.93 16.94 -0.67
N LEU A 361 21.53 16.70 0.50
CA LEU A 361 20.85 16.04 1.62
C LEU A 361 20.59 17.03 2.76
N TYR A 362 19.44 16.81 3.43
CA TYR A 362 18.94 17.70 4.46
C TYR A 362 18.30 16.91 5.60
N LYS A 363 18.42 17.43 6.82
CA LYS A 363 17.57 17.04 7.97
C LYS A 363 16.55 18.14 8.26
N PHE A 364 15.52 17.81 9.04
CA PHE A 364 14.49 18.77 9.41
C PHE A 364 14.85 19.48 10.75
N SER A 365 14.79 20.80 10.79
CA SER A 365 14.91 21.61 12.00
C SER A 365 13.73 21.35 12.95
N SER A 366 12.53 21.42 12.40
CA SER A 366 11.26 21.15 13.09
C SER A 366 10.28 20.60 12.07
N SER A 367 9.55 19.58 12.35
CA SER A 367 8.44 19.05 11.53
C SER A 367 8.04 17.67 12.07
N LYS A 368 6.86 17.19 11.67
CA LYS A 368 6.50 15.76 11.78
C LYS A 368 7.49 14.85 11.04
N PHE A 369 8.21 15.38 10.07
CA PHE A 369 9.23 14.69 9.29
C PHE A 369 10.63 14.74 9.91
N LYS A 370 10.82 15.35 11.09
CA LYS A 370 12.10 15.33 11.81
C LYS A 370 12.53 13.91 12.21
N THR A 371 11.57 13.06 12.53
CA THR A 371 11.79 11.64 12.81
C THR A 371 11.06 10.80 11.78
N TYR A 372 11.80 9.96 11.08
CA TYR A 372 11.27 8.95 10.18
C TYR A 372 10.74 7.75 10.99
N PHE A 373 9.56 7.32 10.69
CA PHE A 373 9.00 6.04 11.16
C PHE A 373 8.29 5.35 10.00
N VAL A 374 8.78 4.19 9.61
CA VAL A 374 8.36 3.47 8.40
C VAL A 374 6.83 3.26 8.30
N LEU A 375 6.13 3.15 9.42
CA LEU A 375 4.69 2.88 9.47
C LEU A 375 3.81 4.14 9.57
N SER A 376 4.38 5.34 9.80
CA SER A 376 3.57 6.56 9.90
C SER A 376 4.22 7.79 9.27
N THR A 377 5.32 8.33 9.84
CA THR A 377 6.03 9.49 9.30
C THR A 377 7.02 9.04 8.22
N ASN A 378 6.52 8.46 7.15
CA ASN A 378 7.29 7.79 6.11
C ASN A 378 7.34 8.59 4.79
N CYS A 379 8.01 8.01 3.79
CA CYS A 379 8.15 8.58 2.44
C CYS A 379 6.80 8.86 1.78
N VAL A 380 5.82 7.95 1.94
CA VAL A 380 4.48 8.12 1.35
C VAL A 380 3.75 9.31 1.95
N LEU A 381 3.87 9.52 3.26
CA LEU A 381 3.24 10.67 3.92
C LEU A 381 3.86 12.00 3.45
N LEU A 382 5.18 12.05 3.21
CA LEU A 382 5.80 13.24 2.63
C LEU A 382 5.31 13.45 1.19
N ALA A 383 5.35 12.43 0.35
CA ALA A 383 4.87 12.50 -1.03
C ALA A 383 3.40 12.95 -1.07
N ASP A 384 2.52 12.34 -0.25
CA ASP A 384 1.11 12.72 -0.15
C ASP A 384 0.92 14.15 0.36
N SER A 385 1.79 14.65 1.24
CA SER A 385 1.72 16.04 1.72
C SER A 385 1.96 17.06 0.60
N ILE A 386 2.74 16.70 -0.42
CA ILE A 386 3.03 17.52 -1.60
C ILE A 386 1.96 17.29 -2.68
N VAL A 387 1.80 16.05 -3.14
CA VAL A 387 0.88 15.70 -4.23
C VAL A 387 -0.59 15.94 -3.82
N GLY A 388 -0.89 15.84 -2.55
CA GLY A 388 -2.22 16.15 -2.01
C GLY A 388 -2.68 17.59 -2.28
N LYS A 389 -1.74 18.53 -2.47
CA LYS A 389 -2.07 19.91 -2.89
C LYS A 389 -2.66 19.98 -4.30
N ALA A 390 -2.38 19.00 -5.14
CA ALA A 390 -3.05 18.83 -6.43
C ALA A 390 -4.48 18.28 -6.31
N GLY A 391 -4.95 18.01 -5.09
CA GLY A 391 -6.31 17.56 -4.83
C GLY A 391 -6.52 16.05 -4.91
N THR A 392 -5.47 15.23 -4.82
CA THR A 392 -5.57 13.76 -4.70
C THR A 392 -6.37 13.35 -3.47
N ASP A 393 -6.91 12.14 -3.45
CA ASP A 393 -7.73 11.69 -2.31
C ASP A 393 -6.89 11.52 -1.03
N ILE A 394 -7.52 11.64 0.12
CA ILE A 394 -6.96 11.28 1.42
C ILE A 394 -7.14 9.78 1.56
N LEU A 395 -6.04 9.02 1.49
CA LEU A 395 -6.06 7.56 1.51
C LEU A 395 -6.05 6.98 2.92
N SER A 396 -5.62 7.77 3.91
CA SER A 396 -5.67 7.40 5.31
C SER A 396 -5.90 8.63 6.18
N PRO A 397 -7.04 8.72 6.89
CA PRO A 397 -7.31 9.82 7.84
C PRO A 397 -6.29 9.87 8.99
N GLN A 398 -5.77 8.72 9.38
CA GLN A 398 -4.80 8.56 10.47
C GLN A 398 -3.35 8.81 10.03
N GLY A 399 -3.09 8.99 8.73
CA GLY A 399 -1.74 9.18 8.18
C GLY A 399 -0.93 7.89 8.01
N PHE A 400 -1.50 6.72 8.26
CA PHE A 400 -0.84 5.43 8.06
C PHE A 400 -1.06 4.98 6.61
N ILE A 401 -0.12 5.34 5.75
CA ILE A 401 -0.19 5.05 4.33
C ILE A 401 1.11 4.35 3.91
N VAL A 402 0.96 3.29 3.11
CA VAL A 402 2.08 2.50 2.58
C VAL A 402 2.18 2.67 1.06
N PRO A 403 3.35 2.43 0.45
CA PRO A 403 3.55 2.56 -0.99
C PRO A 403 2.51 1.81 -1.83
N GLY A 404 2.13 0.60 -1.43
CA GLY A 404 1.11 -0.18 -2.13
C GLY A 404 -0.28 0.44 -2.12
N THR A 405 -0.70 1.08 -1.02
CA THR A 405 -1.96 1.84 -0.97
C THR A 405 -1.94 2.99 -1.97
N TYR A 406 -0.79 3.66 -2.07
CA TYR A 406 -0.61 4.78 -2.98
C TYR A 406 -0.58 4.32 -4.44
N GLN A 407 0.08 3.18 -4.70
CA GLN A 407 0.12 2.55 -6.02
C GLN A 407 -1.26 2.15 -6.52
N ASP A 408 -2.06 1.48 -5.69
CA ASP A 408 -3.44 1.10 -6.01
C ASP A 408 -4.29 2.31 -6.41
N TYR A 409 -4.13 3.41 -5.69
CA TYR A 409 -4.80 4.67 -6.02
C TYR A 409 -4.34 5.26 -7.35
N LEU A 410 -3.02 5.27 -7.62
CA LEU A 410 -2.47 5.80 -8.87
C LEU A 410 -2.88 4.94 -10.08
N ASP A 411 -2.91 3.62 -9.92
CA ASP A 411 -3.41 2.70 -10.93
C ASP A 411 -4.88 2.96 -11.26
N LEU A 412 -5.72 3.19 -10.25
CA LEU A 412 -7.11 3.57 -10.47
C LEU A 412 -7.22 4.91 -11.20
N GLU A 413 -6.47 5.94 -10.79
CA GLU A 413 -6.48 7.25 -11.45
C GLU A 413 -5.98 7.17 -12.90
N TYR A 414 -5.02 6.30 -13.18
CA TYR A 414 -4.57 6.04 -14.55
C TYR A 414 -5.67 5.41 -15.41
N THR A 415 -6.47 4.49 -14.89
CA THR A 415 -7.53 3.86 -15.70
C THR A 415 -8.70 4.79 -16.02
N LYS A 416 -8.91 5.85 -15.23
CA LYS A 416 -9.97 6.84 -15.49
C LYS A 416 -9.62 7.69 -16.72
N PRO A 417 -10.54 7.87 -17.70
CA PRO A 417 -10.27 8.64 -18.92
C PRO A 417 -9.74 10.06 -18.68
N SER A 418 -10.24 10.71 -17.63
CA SER A 418 -9.86 12.08 -17.23
C SER A 418 -9.17 12.11 -15.86
N GLY A 419 -8.50 11.01 -15.48
CA GLY A 419 -7.68 10.94 -14.27
C GLY A 419 -6.47 11.86 -14.35
N ILE A 420 -5.97 12.28 -13.19
CA ILE A 420 -4.78 13.13 -13.08
C ILE A 420 -3.51 12.40 -13.54
N VAL A 421 -3.50 11.06 -13.45
CA VAL A 421 -2.38 10.22 -13.92
C VAL A 421 -2.51 9.98 -15.41
N VAL A 422 -1.52 10.42 -16.18
CA VAL A 422 -1.53 10.42 -17.66
C VAL A 422 -0.49 9.48 -18.26
N SER A 423 0.50 9.04 -17.49
CA SER A 423 1.50 8.08 -17.96
C SER A 423 1.90 7.10 -16.86
N ARG A 424 2.34 5.92 -17.28
CA ARG A 424 3.00 4.93 -16.43
C ARG A 424 4.24 4.42 -17.15
N SER A 425 5.35 4.33 -16.44
CA SER A 425 6.61 3.81 -16.96
C SER A 425 7.25 2.87 -15.95
N ILE A 426 8.11 1.96 -16.43
CA ILE A 426 8.93 1.09 -15.61
C ILE A 426 10.38 1.28 -16.02
N TYR A 427 11.23 1.50 -15.04
CA TYR A 427 12.67 1.64 -15.19
C TYR A 427 13.40 0.51 -14.48
#